data_0c286cdc89a34e0a68a49a3f2eef346b
#
_entry.id   0c286cdc89a34e0a68a49a3f2eef346b
#
_cell.length_a   1.000
_cell.length_b   1.000
_cell.length_c   1.000
_cell.angle_alpha   90.00
_cell.angle_beta   90.00
_cell.angle_gamma   90.00
#
_symmetry.space_group_name_H-M   'P 1'
#
loop_
_entity.id
_entity.type
_entity.pdbx_description
1 polymer ?
#
loop_
_entity_poly.entity_id
_entity_poly.type
_entity_poly.pdbx_seq_one_letter_code
_entity_poly.pdbx_strand_id
1 'polypeptide(L)'
;MTTDTFERPQATPTPPGFGRTRRVFRVLRQGRYGRRTVRIVSVPVDGTVLLARTYWRWIKADDYAGTDDLKFLESVRTRRRRTAWMVGGGYVLSSSLGAYMVGGSAAVLAAGAVVSVGTAAEAVKRVKARPRPFAFPGKGKGGTPGEDLVVRAAIAAKLGRAEGMRLASPVLAEDGGWSTVLQLAPGDRARACLGKEGAFASALGTGEPQVFFQPLDEHAGQLAVFVAKADPFLRVYPSPFIGRTEPWDFWQGIPAGVNGRGGVEWLRLVDASLIVAGEPRAGKSAAVNGILAAAALAPTVRMHLWDGKGAGDHRPWRRIAHTAEKRNAQGLLAHLKKMQAQMERVFDMLDEVGGPTRLTPDLCRQLGIDVELTVVDETRYYVSSPWGEEIVEAMVDIASRGPAAGVLLVLATQRTTKEGIPPKLKGVCSLRWAMRCADSTASNAVLGPGAVGAGYDASDIPRSHRGVGILDADGADPSRLRSYFLDDEGTDLVDVAAVAYELRRAAGTLPPAEQEVAADPAEEILAAMGEADRMHTGDLVEALGPGWSAARIAQVLKPYGIGPGQVVIDGINRNGYRRADLEALFAAV
;
A
#
# COMPACT_ATOMS: atom_id res chain seq x y z
N MET A 1 17.97 -36.94 -35.01
CA MET A 1 19.01 -36.07 -35.59
C MET A 1 18.32 -34.84 -36.15
N THR A 2 18.33 -33.76 -35.44
CA THR A 2 18.37 -32.36 -35.86
C THR A 2 18.37 -31.53 -34.57
N THR A 3 19.52 -30.98 -34.29
CA THR A 3 19.84 -30.10 -33.18
C THR A 3 19.41 -28.68 -33.54
N ASP A 4 18.41 -28.10 -32.84
CA ASP A 4 18.12 -26.68 -32.89
C ASP A 4 18.88 -25.96 -31.77
N THR A 5 19.82 -25.15 -32.21
CA THR A 5 20.65 -24.26 -31.39
C THR A 5 19.86 -23.00 -31.08
N PHE A 6 19.52 -22.80 -29.80
CA PHE A 6 18.97 -21.52 -29.30
C PHE A 6 20.08 -20.47 -29.25
N GLU A 7 20.00 -19.45 -30.09
CA GLU A 7 20.79 -18.21 -30.00
C GLU A 7 20.42 -17.41 -28.75
N ARG A 8 21.42 -17.08 -27.93
CA ARG A 8 21.29 -16.12 -26.84
C ARG A 8 21.25 -14.69 -27.39
N PRO A 9 20.41 -13.78 -26.84
CA PRO A 9 20.42 -12.38 -27.24
C PRO A 9 21.76 -11.72 -26.87
N GLN A 10 22.31 -10.96 -27.81
CA GLN A 10 23.54 -10.22 -27.69
C GLN A 10 23.43 -9.12 -26.62
N ALA A 11 24.39 -9.10 -25.71
CA ALA A 11 24.54 -8.07 -24.70
C ALA A 11 24.86 -6.71 -25.34
N THR A 12 24.14 -5.67 -24.94
CA THR A 12 24.43 -4.27 -25.27
C THR A 12 25.82 -3.85 -24.81
N PRO A 13 26.57 -3.08 -25.59
CA PRO A 13 27.94 -2.68 -25.26
C PRO A 13 27.98 -1.71 -24.09
N THR A 14 28.73 -2.06 -23.06
CA THR A 14 29.06 -1.19 -21.92
C THR A 14 30.03 -0.11 -22.37
N PRO A 15 29.86 1.16 -21.96
CA PRO A 15 30.76 2.23 -22.38
C PRO A 15 32.19 1.99 -21.88
N PRO A 16 33.22 2.30 -22.68
CA PRO A 16 34.62 2.06 -22.36
C PRO A 16 35.11 3.09 -21.33
N GLY A 17 35.37 2.67 -20.12
CA GLY A 17 35.96 3.56 -19.09
C GLY A 17 36.25 2.93 -17.74
N PHE A 18 35.46 1.93 -17.33
CA PHE A 18 35.57 1.36 -15.97
C PHE A 18 36.47 0.12 -15.83
N GLY A 19 36.92 -0.47 -16.94
CA GLY A 19 37.72 -1.71 -16.91
C GLY A 19 39.16 -1.52 -16.46
N ARG A 20 39.76 -0.35 -16.66
CA ARG A 20 41.19 -0.10 -16.33
C ARG A 20 41.42 0.11 -14.83
N THR A 21 40.50 0.79 -14.13
CA THR A 21 40.58 0.96 -12.68
C THR A 21 40.46 -0.34 -11.91
N ARG A 22 39.59 -1.26 -12.32
CA ARG A 22 39.46 -2.58 -11.67
C ARG A 22 40.70 -3.47 -11.84
N ARG A 23 41.43 -3.39 -12.97
CA ARG A 23 42.67 -4.12 -13.17
C ARG A 23 43.82 -3.60 -12.29
N VAL A 24 43.95 -2.32 -12.13
CA VAL A 24 44.93 -1.71 -11.22
C VAL A 24 44.70 -2.14 -9.78
N PHE A 25 43.41 -2.14 -9.32
CA PHE A 25 43.06 -2.62 -7.99
C PHE A 25 43.37 -4.14 -7.79
N ARG A 26 43.22 -4.97 -8.85
CA ARG A 26 43.53 -6.40 -8.76
C ARG A 26 45.02 -6.66 -8.65
N VAL A 27 45.86 -5.90 -9.35
CA VAL A 27 47.33 -6.01 -9.32
C VAL A 27 47.87 -5.52 -7.96
N LEU A 28 47.34 -4.44 -7.39
CA LEU A 28 47.75 -3.96 -6.06
C LEU A 28 47.32 -4.89 -4.92
N ARG A 29 46.24 -5.68 -5.11
CA ARG A 29 45.75 -6.64 -4.10
C ARG A 29 46.59 -7.95 -4.06
N GLN A 30 47.35 -8.25 -5.12
CA GLN A 30 48.20 -9.45 -5.22
C GLN A 30 49.69 -9.20 -4.94
N GLY A 31 50.10 -7.91 -4.80
CA GLY A 31 51.48 -7.56 -4.45
C GLY A 31 51.74 -7.64 -2.93
N ARG A 32 53.00 -7.90 -2.57
CA ARG A 32 53.50 -8.05 -1.18
C ARG A 32 53.35 -6.83 -0.26
N TYR A 33 52.62 -5.78 -0.67
CA TYR A 33 52.32 -4.62 0.15
C TYR A 33 51.04 -4.87 0.91
N GLY A 34 51.20 -5.01 2.23
CA GLY A 34 50.15 -5.46 3.12
C GLY A 34 48.89 -4.61 3.15
N ARG A 35 47.82 -5.16 3.72
CA ARG A 35 46.43 -4.59 3.85
C ARG A 35 46.37 -3.13 4.33
N ARG A 36 47.43 -2.60 4.98
CA ARG A 36 47.52 -1.20 5.42
C ARG A 36 47.74 -0.22 4.26
N THR A 37 48.56 -0.57 3.26
CA THR A 37 48.89 0.33 2.13
C THR A 37 47.70 0.47 1.17
N VAL A 38 46.95 -0.62 0.93
CA VAL A 38 45.71 -0.56 0.11
C VAL A 38 44.66 0.32 0.78
N ARG A 39 44.55 0.31 2.12
CA ARG A 39 43.63 1.13 2.87
C ARG A 39 43.96 2.62 2.85
N ILE A 40 45.24 2.97 2.81
CA ILE A 40 45.71 4.37 2.72
C ILE A 40 45.43 4.96 1.33
N VAL A 41 45.52 4.17 0.28
CA VAL A 41 45.29 4.62 -1.12
C VAL A 41 43.79 4.65 -1.46
N SER A 42 42.96 3.79 -0.85
CA SER A 42 41.52 3.76 -1.15
C SER A 42 40.71 4.88 -0.46
N VAL A 43 41.17 5.34 0.70
CA VAL A 43 40.44 6.37 1.49
C VAL A 43 40.28 7.72 0.74
N PRO A 44 41.28 8.27 0.02
CA PRO A 44 41.10 9.47 -0.78
C PRO A 44 40.08 9.30 -1.94
N VAL A 45 40.11 8.13 -2.59
CA VAL A 45 39.20 7.82 -3.70
C VAL A 45 37.77 7.68 -3.20
N ASP A 46 37.56 6.99 -2.08
CA ASP A 46 36.24 6.83 -1.45
C ASP A 46 35.72 8.16 -0.93
N GLY A 47 36.61 9.01 -0.39
CA GLY A 47 36.28 10.37 0.06
C GLY A 47 35.83 11.29 -1.07
N THR A 48 36.53 11.28 -2.20
CA THR A 48 36.14 12.08 -3.38
C THR A 48 34.83 11.61 -3.99
N VAL A 49 34.59 10.30 -4.05
CA VAL A 49 33.31 9.73 -4.52
C VAL A 49 32.15 10.12 -3.59
N LEU A 50 32.37 10.10 -2.28
CA LEU A 50 31.37 10.48 -1.30
C LEU A 50 31.01 11.99 -1.41
N LEU A 51 32.01 12.84 -1.53
CA LEU A 51 31.81 14.29 -1.73
C LEU A 51 31.11 14.59 -3.06
N ALA A 52 31.53 13.93 -4.13
CA ALA A 52 30.89 14.05 -5.44
C ALA A 52 29.43 13.64 -5.40
N ARG A 53 29.07 12.54 -4.72
CA ARG A 53 27.69 12.10 -4.52
C ARG A 53 26.88 13.08 -3.68
N THR A 54 27.47 13.64 -2.60
CA THR A 54 26.80 14.62 -1.75
C THR A 54 26.55 15.93 -2.51
N TYR A 55 27.55 16.38 -3.27
CA TYR A 55 27.46 17.56 -4.12
C TYR A 55 26.43 17.37 -5.24
N TRP A 56 26.38 16.19 -5.86
CA TRP A 56 25.41 15.85 -6.88
C TRP A 56 23.97 15.80 -6.36
N ARG A 57 23.77 15.28 -5.13
CA ARG A 57 22.48 15.31 -4.45
C ARG A 57 22.02 16.73 -4.14
N TRP A 58 22.95 17.58 -3.69
CA TRP A 58 22.67 18.99 -3.47
C TRP A 58 22.29 19.73 -4.76
N ILE A 59 22.98 19.47 -5.87
CA ILE A 59 22.64 20.03 -7.19
C ILE A 59 21.26 19.58 -7.67
N LYS A 60 20.89 18.34 -7.40
CA LYS A 60 19.59 17.77 -7.76
C LYS A 60 18.45 18.26 -6.86
N ALA A 61 18.75 18.97 -5.80
CA ALA A 61 17.79 19.43 -4.78
C ALA A 61 16.99 18.26 -4.16
N ASP A 62 17.68 17.14 -3.86
CA ASP A 62 17.07 15.97 -3.23
C ASP A 62 16.49 16.27 -1.83
N ASP A 63 16.94 17.35 -1.18
CA ASP A 63 16.42 17.88 0.07
C ASP A 63 15.01 18.50 -0.06
N TYR A 64 14.54 18.74 -1.29
CA TYR A 64 13.18 19.21 -1.59
C TYR A 64 12.33 18.14 -2.30
N ALA A 65 12.71 16.89 -2.19
CA ALA A 65 12.03 15.76 -2.87
C ALA A 65 10.55 15.56 -2.48
N GLY A 66 10.04 16.29 -1.48
CA GLY A 66 8.64 16.26 -1.05
C GLY A 66 7.80 17.45 -1.53
N THR A 67 8.34 18.32 -2.39
CA THR A 67 7.64 19.53 -2.86
C THR A 67 6.98 19.25 -4.21
N ASP A 68 5.66 19.37 -4.30
CA ASP A 68 4.88 19.15 -5.53
C ASP A 68 4.99 20.31 -6.55
N ASP A 69 5.63 21.43 -6.19
CA ASP A 69 5.83 22.57 -7.10
C ASP A 69 7.04 22.36 -8.00
N LEU A 70 6.79 21.82 -9.19
CA LEU A 70 7.80 21.59 -10.24
C LEU A 70 8.56 22.85 -10.67
N LYS A 71 7.88 24.00 -10.72
CA LYS A 71 8.52 25.28 -11.12
C LYS A 71 9.48 25.76 -10.04
N PHE A 72 9.11 25.64 -8.78
CA PHE A 72 9.98 25.94 -7.65
C PHE A 72 11.22 25.02 -7.65
N LEU A 73 11.04 23.71 -7.83
CA LEU A 73 12.14 22.74 -7.90
C LEU A 73 13.10 23.02 -9.04
N GLU A 74 12.60 23.38 -10.22
CA GLU A 74 13.45 23.76 -11.36
C GLU A 74 14.23 25.05 -11.11
N SER A 75 13.62 26.04 -10.47
CA SER A 75 14.29 27.28 -10.08
C SER A 75 15.44 27.04 -9.10
N VAL A 76 15.20 26.20 -8.09
CA VAL A 76 16.22 25.81 -7.10
C VAL A 76 17.35 25.03 -7.76
N ARG A 77 17.04 24.06 -8.63
CA ARG A 77 18.04 23.28 -9.38
C ARG A 77 18.89 24.17 -10.29
N THR A 78 18.26 25.10 -11.00
CA THR A 78 18.97 26.04 -11.89
C THR A 78 19.87 26.97 -11.11
N ARG A 79 19.39 27.52 -9.98
CA ARG A 79 20.19 28.39 -9.11
C ARG A 79 21.38 27.64 -8.52
N ARG A 80 21.18 26.43 -8.01
CA ARG A 80 22.24 25.58 -7.44
C ARG A 80 23.26 25.13 -8.49
N ARG A 81 22.82 24.81 -9.72
CA ARG A 81 23.73 24.54 -10.84
C ARG A 81 24.62 25.75 -11.18
N ARG A 82 24.05 26.96 -11.27
CA ARG A 82 24.83 28.20 -11.53
C ARG A 82 25.83 28.45 -10.41
N THR A 83 25.43 28.35 -9.15
CA THR A 83 26.31 28.49 -7.99
C THR A 83 27.42 27.44 -8.00
N ALA A 84 27.11 26.18 -8.31
CA ALA A 84 28.08 25.10 -8.42
C ALA A 84 29.14 25.37 -9.51
N TRP A 85 28.71 25.86 -10.67
CA TRP A 85 29.64 26.23 -11.75
C TRP A 85 30.51 27.43 -11.40
N MET A 86 29.95 28.47 -10.77
CA MET A 86 30.72 29.68 -10.39
C MET A 86 31.75 29.37 -9.29
N VAL A 87 31.35 28.66 -8.25
CA VAL A 87 32.23 28.35 -7.10
C VAL A 87 33.23 27.25 -7.46
N GLY A 88 32.77 26.16 -8.08
CA GLY A 88 33.64 25.04 -8.45
C GLY A 88 34.58 25.38 -9.57
N GLY A 89 34.12 26.06 -10.61
CA GLY A 89 34.95 26.53 -11.74
C GLY A 89 35.93 27.60 -11.33
N GLY A 90 35.50 28.57 -10.52
CA GLY A 90 36.37 29.63 -10.00
C GLY A 90 37.48 29.09 -9.10
N TYR A 91 37.16 28.11 -8.24
CA TYR A 91 38.13 27.46 -7.37
C TYR A 91 39.19 26.66 -8.15
N VAL A 92 38.76 25.88 -9.14
CA VAL A 92 39.68 25.08 -9.98
C VAL A 92 40.60 26.02 -10.80
N LEU A 93 40.04 27.07 -11.40
CA LEU A 93 40.83 28.03 -12.18
C LEU A 93 41.83 28.79 -11.31
N SER A 94 41.42 29.33 -10.17
CA SER A 94 42.30 30.11 -9.29
C SER A 94 43.38 29.25 -8.64
N SER A 95 43.05 28.01 -8.21
CA SER A 95 44.03 27.11 -7.62
C SER A 95 45.03 26.57 -8.64
N SER A 96 44.61 26.28 -9.87
CA SER A 96 45.46 25.82 -10.95
C SER A 96 46.39 26.95 -11.42
N LEU A 97 45.87 28.18 -11.57
CA LEU A 97 46.65 29.35 -11.98
C LEU A 97 47.66 29.74 -10.90
N GLY A 98 47.25 29.74 -9.62
CA GLY A 98 48.14 30.02 -8.49
C GLY A 98 49.26 28.99 -8.34
N ALA A 99 48.93 27.70 -8.48
CA ALA A 99 49.92 26.63 -8.42
C ALA A 99 50.90 26.69 -9.61
N TYR A 100 50.43 27.01 -10.81
CA TYR A 100 51.27 27.16 -12.00
C TYR A 100 52.22 28.36 -11.89
N MET A 101 51.74 29.49 -11.37
CA MET A 101 52.53 30.71 -11.20
C MET A 101 53.66 30.60 -10.17
N VAL A 102 53.50 29.74 -9.16
CA VAL A 102 54.46 29.57 -8.03
C VAL A 102 55.45 28.43 -8.23
N GLY A 103 55.12 27.39 -8.93
CA GLY A 103 55.99 26.20 -8.97
C GLY A 103 55.80 25.27 -10.18
N GLY A 104 55.12 25.72 -11.24
CA GLY A 104 54.93 24.94 -12.46
C GLY A 104 54.09 23.65 -12.22
N SER A 105 54.34 22.64 -13.04
CA SER A 105 53.55 21.38 -12.98
C SER A 105 53.69 20.61 -11.67
N ALA A 106 54.82 20.70 -10.98
CA ALA A 106 55.05 20.06 -9.69
C ALA A 106 54.16 20.64 -8.58
N ALA A 107 53.92 21.94 -8.58
CA ALA A 107 53.06 22.60 -7.60
C ALA A 107 51.58 22.28 -7.83
N VAL A 108 51.15 22.06 -9.08
CA VAL A 108 49.79 21.61 -9.40
C VAL A 108 49.54 20.19 -8.87
N LEU A 109 50.52 19.30 -9.00
CA LEU A 109 50.45 17.94 -8.43
C LEU A 109 50.42 17.95 -6.89
N ALA A 110 51.25 18.83 -6.25
CA ALA A 110 51.24 18.99 -4.80
C ALA A 110 49.90 19.54 -4.28
N ALA A 111 49.31 20.54 -4.94
CA ALA A 111 48.00 21.08 -4.60
C ALA A 111 46.87 20.01 -4.75
N GLY A 112 46.94 19.18 -5.79
CA GLY A 112 46.05 18.03 -5.96
C GLY A 112 46.17 16.99 -4.83
N ALA A 113 47.39 16.73 -4.35
CA ALA A 113 47.61 15.86 -3.21
C ALA A 113 47.04 16.43 -1.90
N VAL A 114 47.22 17.75 -1.65
CA VAL A 114 46.65 18.42 -0.47
C VAL A 114 45.11 18.39 -0.49
N VAL A 115 44.47 18.61 -1.64
CA VAL A 115 43.02 18.48 -1.79
C VAL A 115 42.57 17.06 -1.54
N SER A 116 43.31 16.04 -2.03
CA SER A 116 43.00 14.65 -1.82
C SER A 116 43.09 14.22 -0.34
N VAL A 117 44.10 14.74 0.39
CA VAL A 117 44.24 14.51 1.83
C VAL A 117 43.17 15.24 2.62
N GLY A 118 42.83 16.48 2.25
CA GLY A 118 41.75 17.26 2.85
C GLY A 118 40.38 16.59 2.69
N THR A 119 40.08 16.10 1.49
CA THR A 119 38.83 15.36 1.21
C THR A 119 38.78 14.02 1.97
N ALA A 120 39.92 13.32 2.11
CA ALA A 120 40.01 12.11 2.92
C ALA A 120 39.77 12.39 4.41
N ALA A 121 40.38 13.47 4.95
CA ALA A 121 40.17 13.87 6.34
C ALA A 121 38.73 14.26 6.62
N GLU A 122 38.06 14.98 5.71
CA GLU A 122 36.66 15.34 5.82
C GLU A 122 35.73 14.11 5.71
N ALA A 123 36.05 13.18 4.83
CA ALA A 123 35.34 11.91 4.73
C ALA A 123 35.45 11.08 6.02
N VAL A 124 36.64 11.03 6.63
CA VAL A 124 36.88 10.36 7.92
C VAL A 124 36.11 11.05 9.05
N LYS A 125 36.06 12.39 9.10
CA LYS A 125 35.24 13.15 10.06
C LYS A 125 33.76 12.83 9.90
N ARG A 126 33.23 12.79 8.66
CA ARG A 126 31.82 12.47 8.39
C ARG A 126 31.47 11.02 8.65
N VAL A 127 32.39 10.10 8.39
CA VAL A 127 32.24 8.68 8.77
C VAL A 127 32.25 8.51 10.30
N LYS A 128 33.08 9.33 11.02
CA LYS A 128 33.06 9.36 12.49
C LYS A 128 31.86 10.14 13.04
N ALA A 129 31.34 11.15 12.32
CA ALA A 129 30.16 11.92 12.70
C ALA A 129 28.84 11.32 12.22
N ARG A 130 28.85 10.27 11.41
CA ARG A 130 27.64 9.43 11.33
C ARG A 130 27.40 8.96 12.76
N PRO A 131 26.19 9.22 13.33
CA PRO A 131 25.83 8.52 14.55
C PRO A 131 26.10 7.04 14.23
N ARG A 132 27.08 6.45 14.90
CA ARG A 132 27.24 5.01 14.88
C ARG A 132 25.84 4.50 15.20
N PRO A 133 25.26 3.58 14.42
CA PRO A 133 24.11 2.85 14.93
C PRO A 133 24.58 2.46 16.33
N PHE A 134 23.88 2.92 17.35
CA PHE A 134 24.30 2.81 18.74
C PHE A 134 24.78 1.36 18.91
N ALA A 135 26.09 1.15 19.00
CA ALA A 135 26.60 -0.12 19.45
C ALA A 135 26.08 -0.18 20.89
N PHE A 136 25.05 -0.99 21.10
CA PHE A 136 24.47 -1.21 22.41
C PHE A 136 25.63 -1.37 23.41
N PRO A 137 25.86 -0.45 24.37
CA PRO A 137 26.86 -0.65 25.38
C PRO A 137 26.35 -1.80 26.26
N GLY A 138 27.01 -2.95 26.15
CA GLY A 138 26.60 -4.19 26.79
C GLY A 138 25.87 -5.14 25.88
N LYS A 139 26.61 -5.78 24.94
CA LYS A 139 26.14 -7.00 24.28
C LYS A 139 25.98 -8.07 25.34
N GLY A 140 24.76 -8.40 25.70
CA GLY A 140 24.47 -9.70 26.27
C GLY A 140 24.94 -10.81 25.32
N LYS A 141 25.20 -12.00 25.83
CA LYS A 141 25.52 -13.18 25.01
C LYS A 141 24.41 -13.34 23.96
N GLY A 142 24.71 -13.07 22.68
CA GLY A 142 23.71 -13.20 21.60
C GLY A 142 23.31 -11.89 20.89
N GLY A 143 23.87 -10.72 21.22
CA GLY A 143 23.56 -9.44 20.51
C GLY A 143 22.31 -8.72 21.01
N THR A 144 21.69 -9.17 22.08
CA THR A 144 20.56 -8.53 22.79
C THR A 144 21.06 -7.39 23.69
N PRO A 145 20.24 -6.35 23.96
CA PRO A 145 20.58 -5.31 24.94
C PRO A 145 20.64 -5.88 26.35
N GLY A 146 21.45 -5.26 27.21
CA GLY A 146 21.43 -5.59 28.64
C GLY A 146 20.11 -5.15 29.29
N GLU A 147 19.65 -5.86 30.30
CA GLU A 147 18.39 -5.61 31.01
C GLU A 147 18.32 -4.16 31.56
N ASP A 148 19.41 -3.65 32.14
CA ASP A 148 19.49 -2.27 32.65
C ASP A 148 19.26 -1.22 31.56
N LEU A 149 19.67 -1.50 30.30
CA LEU A 149 19.47 -0.57 29.19
C LEU A 149 17.99 -0.49 28.83
N VAL A 150 17.30 -1.64 28.79
CA VAL A 150 15.86 -1.72 28.47
C VAL A 150 15.04 -0.99 29.53
N VAL A 151 15.31 -1.22 30.82
CA VAL A 151 14.61 -0.53 31.91
C VAL A 151 14.88 0.97 31.89
N ARG A 152 16.11 1.41 31.68
CA ARG A 152 16.44 2.84 31.54
C ARG A 152 15.74 3.48 30.34
N ALA A 153 15.68 2.78 29.23
CA ALA A 153 14.94 3.25 28.03
C ALA A 153 13.45 3.39 28.34
N ALA A 154 12.84 2.44 29.04
CA ALA A 154 11.45 2.49 29.46
C ALA A 154 11.14 3.67 30.39
N ILE A 155 12.05 3.96 31.35
CA ILE A 155 11.95 5.13 32.22
C ILE A 155 12.09 6.44 31.43
N ALA A 156 13.08 6.53 30.53
CA ALA A 156 13.31 7.70 29.70
C ALA A 156 12.11 7.97 28.75
N ALA A 157 11.48 6.91 28.22
CA ALA A 157 10.27 6.98 27.42
C ALA A 157 9.00 7.28 28.24
N LYS A 158 9.10 7.41 29.58
CA LYS A 158 7.97 7.64 30.48
C LYS A 158 6.86 6.59 30.34
N LEU A 159 7.25 5.32 30.22
CA LEU A 159 6.28 4.22 30.13
C LEU A 159 5.56 4.02 31.46
N GLY A 160 6.18 4.40 32.58
CA GLY A 160 5.63 4.36 33.91
C GLY A 160 6.58 5.02 34.93
N ARG A 161 6.26 4.92 36.22
CA ARG A 161 7.10 5.40 37.31
C ARG A 161 8.37 4.54 37.42
N ALA A 162 9.51 5.17 37.68
CA ALA A 162 10.81 4.48 37.79
C ALA A 162 10.85 3.47 38.94
N GLU A 163 10.22 3.82 40.09
CA GLU A 163 10.16 2.95 41.26
C GLU A 163 9.29 1.72 41.00
N GLY A 164 9.89 0.54 41.11
CA GLY A 164 9.21 -0.75 40.89
C GLY A 164 9.18 -1.21 39.46
N MET A 165 9.69 -0.43 38.48
CA MET A 165 9.83 -0.88 37.12
C MET A 165 11.00 -1.87 36.98
N ARG A 166 10.74 -3.04 36.41
CA ARG A 166 11.74 -4.10 36.19
C ARG A 166 11.35 -4.96 34.99
N LEU A 167 12.23 -5.84 34.57
CA LEU A 167 11.86 -6.90 33.65
C LEU A 167 11.14 -8.03 34.40
N ALA A 168 10.03 -8.52 33.86
CA ALA A 168 9.33 -9.72 34.30
C ALA A 168 9.89 -10.98 33.63
N SER A 169 10.52 -10.84 32.46
CA SER A 169 11.24 -11.91 31.77
C SER A 169 12.61 -11.41 31.29
N PRO A 170 13.62 -12.28 31.17
CA PRO A 170 14.90 -11.91 30.57
C PRO A 170 14.73 -11.41 29.13
N VAL A 171 15.74 -10.67 28.63
CA VAL A 171 15.77 -10.26 27.23
C VAL A 171 16.16 -11.49 26.38
N LEU A 172 15.24 -11.96 25.56
CA LEU A 172 15.39 -13.13 24.72
C LEU A 172 15.65 -12.73 23.26
N ALA A 173 16.62 -13.38 22.63
CA ALA A 173 16.82 -13.26 21.19
C ALA A 173 15.72 -14.04 20.48
N GLU A 174 15.03 -13.40 19.54
CA GLU A 174 14.06 -14.00 18.64
C GLU A 174 14.51 -13.90 17.20
N ASP A 175 13.87 -14.69 16.33
CA ASP A 175 14.09 -14.56 14.90
C ASP A 175 13.60 -13.17 14.45
N GLY A 176 14.51 -12.39 13.87
CA GLY A 176 14.22 -11.01 13.46
C GLY A 176 14.41 -9.93 14.52
N GLY A 177 14.61 -10.23 15.82
CA GLY A 177 14.67 -9.22 16.86
C GLY A 177 15.08 -9.73 18.24
N TRP A 178 14.51 -9.11 19.25
CA TRP A 178 14.55 -9.54 20.64
C TRP A 178 13.26 -9.15 21.34
N SER A 179 12.88 -9.88 22.38
CA SER A 179 11.69 -9.62 23.19
C SER A 179 12.01 -9.67 24.69
N THR A 180 11.14 -9.03 25.45
CA THR A 180 11.09 -9.11 26.91
C THR A 180 9.71 -8.68 27.39
N VAL A 181 9.43 -8.92 28.68
CA VAL A 181 8.24 -8.39 29.36
C VAL A 181 8.67 -7.39 30.43
N LEU A 182 8.18 -6.16 30.31
CA LEU A 182 8.33 -5.12 31.32
C LEU A 182 7.23 -5.25 32.38
N GLN A 183 7.59 -5.32 33.64
CA GLN A 183 6.71 -5.10 34.78
C GLN A 183 6.74 -3.62 35.11
N LEU A 184 5.62 -2.93 34.94
CA LEU A 184 5.45 -1.54 35.33
C LEU A 184 5.28 -1.41 36.87
N ALA A 185 5.46 -0.21 37.37
CA ALA A 185 5.23 0.09 38.79
C ALA A 185 3.77 -0.18 39.19
N PRO A 186 3.51 -0.60 40.45
CA PRO A 186 2.14 -0.83 40.91
C PRO A 186 1.23 0.38 40.68
N GLY A 187 0.08 0.16 40.02
CA GLY A 187 -0.89 1.17 39.63
C GLY A 187 -0.67 1.78 38.23
N ASP A 188 0.47 1.53 37.57
CA ASP A 188 0.67 1.89 36.17
C ASP A 188 0.06 0.80 35.27
N ARG A 189 -0.49 1.20 34.13
CA ARG A 189 -1.18 0.29 33.18
C ARG A 189 -0.40 0.16 31.87
N ALA A 190 -0.21 -1.08 31.40
CA ALA A 190 0.50 -1.36 30.16
C ALA A 190 -0.18 -0.72 28.93
N ARG A 191 -1.52 -0.69 28.90
CA ARG A 191 -2.28 -0.01 27.81
C ARG A 191 -1.96 1.50 27.70
N ALA A 192 -1.53 2.16 28.77
CA ALA A 192 -1.11 3.56 28.74
C ALA A 192 0.28 3.78 28.11
N CYS A 193 0.98 2.70 27.77
CA CYS A 193 2.26 2.74 27.06
C CYS A 193 2.11 2.75 25.54
N LEU A 194 0.96 2.33 25.01
CA LEU A 194 0.69 2.35 23.58
C LEU A 194 0.78 3.78 23.05
N GLY A 195 1.37 3.96 21.85
CA GLY A 195 1.68 5.26 21.27
C GLY A 195 2.97 5.90 21.79
N LYS A 196 3.74 5.21 22.67
CA LYS A 196 5.05 5.70 23.16
C LYS A 196 6.23 4.93 22.55
N GLU A 197 5.99 4.12 21.54
CA GLU A 197 6.99 3.31 20.84
C GLU A 197 8.13 4.18 20.29
N GLY A 198 7.80 5.35 19.74
CA GLY A 198 8.78 6.31 19.23
C GLY A 198 9.70 6.87 20.32
N ALA A 199 9.17 7.16 21.50
CA ALA A 199 9.98 7.62 22.64
C ALA A 199 10.91 6.52 23.14
N PHE A 200 10.43 5.28 23.21
CA PHE A 200 11.21 4.13 23.60
C PHE A 200 12.29 3.79 22.56
N ALA A 201 11.94 3.83 21.27
CA ALA A 201 12.88 3.65 20.17
C ALA A 201 14.02 4.67 20.21
N SER A 202 13.67 5.96 20.45
CA SER A 202 14.64 7.03 20.61
C SER A 202 15.59 6.77 21.79
N ALA A 203 15.07 6.29 22.92
CA ALA A 203 15.87 5.97 24.10
C ALA A 203 16.79 4.75 23.88
N LEU A 204 16.36 3.79 23.06
CA LEU A 204 17.18 2.63 22.65
C LEU A 204 18.15 2.96 21.51
N GLY A 205 17.94 4.06 20.77
CA GLY A 205 18.70 4.40 19.57
C GLY A 205 18.33 3.53 18.35
N THR A 206 17.08 3.09 18.25
CA THR A 206 16.50 2.33 17.13
C THR A 206 15.50 3.18 16.35
N GLY A 207 14.98 2.67 15.24
CA GLY A 207 13.86 3.28 14.51
C GLY A 207 12.53 2.98 15.20
N GLU A 208 11.62 3.95 15.17
CA GLU A 208 10.26 3.77 15.72
C GLU A 208 9.52 2.57 15.12
N PRO A 209 9.54 2.30 13.78
CA PRO A 209 8.88 1.14 13.19
C PRO A 209 9.45 -0.21 13.62
N GLN A 210 10.53 -0.25 14.40
CA GLN A 210 11.14 -1.47 14.92
C GLN A 210 10.59 -1.88 16.29
N VAL A 211 9.87 -1.00 16.99
CA VAL A 211 9.38 -1.23 18.35
C VAL A 211 7.91 -1.58 18.34
N PHE A 212 7.57 -2.65 19.06
CA PHE A 212 6.20 -3.15 19.18
C PHE A 212 5.87 -3.39 20.64
N PHE A 213 4.81 -2.78 21.12
CA PHE A 213 4.25 -2.95 22.44
C PHE A 213 2.97 -3.77 22.38
N GLN A 214 2.83 -4.70 23.30
CA GLN A 214 1.63 -5.51 23.48
C GLN A 214 1.32 -5.63 24.97
N PRO A 215 0.26 -4.98 25.47
CA PRO A 215 -0.23 -5.22 26.82
C PRO A 215 -0.62 -6.69 26.99
N LEU A 216 -0.30 -7.29 28.13
CA LEU A 216 -0.72 -8.64 28.45
C LEU A 216 -2.09 -8.60 29.15
N ASP A 217 -3.06 -9.37 28.65
CA ASP A 217 -4.42 -9.39 29.21
C ASP A 217 -4.45 -10.00 30.62
N GLU A 218 -3.54 -10.93 30.90
CA GLU A 218 -3.44 -11.61 32.18
C GLU A 218 -2.96 -10.69 33.32
N HIS A 219 -2.26 -9.59 32.99
CA HIS A 219 -1.69 -8.69 33.98
C HIS A 219 -1.62 -7.23 33.50
N ALA A 220 -2.53 -6.39 33.98
CA ALA A 220 -2.68 -5.00 33.55
C ALA A 220 -1.40 -4.13 33.63
N GLY A 221 -0.41 -4.51 34.44
CA GLY A 221 0.87 -3.83 34.60
C GLY A 221 2.02 -4.48 33.81
N GLN A 222 1.78 -5.48 32.98
CA GLN A 222 2.80 -6.13 32.17
C GLN A 222 2.68 -5.75 30.70
N LEU A 223 3.82 -5.34 30.12
CA LEU A 223 3.95 -4.92 28.73
C LEU A 223 4.97 -5.83 28.05
N ALA A 224 4.52 -6.64 27.10
CA ALA A 224 5.41 -7.34 26.20
C ALA A 224 6.02 -6.33 25.21
N VAL A 225 7.34 -6.38 25.08
CA VAL A 225 8.12 -5.51 24.18
C VAL A 225 8.86 -6.39 23.20
N PHE A 226 8.67 -6.13 21.91
CA PHE A 226 9.48 -6.70 20.85
C PHE A 226 10.19 -5.59 20.08
N VAL A 227 11.48 -5.78 19.77
CA VAL A 227 12.26 -4.83 18.97
C VAL A 227 12.93 -5.57 17.83
N ALA A 228 12.52 -5.23 16.61
CA ALA A 228 13.06 -5.81 15.40
C ALA A 228 14.49 -5.31 15.09
N LYS A 229 15.34 -6.16 14.49
CA LYS A 229 16.70 -5.80 14.04
C LYS A 229 16.72 -4.74 12.96
N ALA A 230 15.68 -4.72 12.11
CA ALA A 230 15.48 -3.77 11.03
C ALA A 230 13.99 -3.46 10.94
N ASP A 231 13.63 -2.40 10.24
CA ASP A 231 12.22 -2.06 9.99
C ASP A 231 11.54 -3.18 9.16
N PRO A 232 10.60 -3.95 9.75
CA PRO A 232 9.96 -5.07 9.08
C PRO A 232 9.03 -4.63 7.94
N PHE A 233 8.57 -3.38 7.99
CA PHE A 233 7.61 -2.84 7.04
C PHE A 233 8.24 -2.26 5.76
N LEU A 234 9.56 -2.23 5.65
CA LEU A 234 10.27 -1.91 4.40
C LEU A 234 10.37 -3.12 3.46
N ARG A 235 10.23 -4.33 3.99
CA ARG A 235 10.27 -5.55 3.18
C ARG A 235 8.91 -5.78 2.51
N VAL A 236 8.91 -6.01 1.18
CA VAL A 236 7.73 -6.48 0.46
C VAL A 236 7.57 -7.98 0.70
N TYR A 237 6.37 -8.40 1.06
CA TYR A 237 6.02 -9.79 1.27
C TYR A 237 5.17 -10.27 0.09
N PRO A 238 5.66 -11.20 -0.75
CA PRO A 238 4.87 -11.74 -1.85
C PRO A 238 3.66 -12.48 -1.30
N SER A 239 2.55 -12.44 -2.04
CA SER A 239 1.32 -13.12 -1.65
C SER A 239 1.53 -14.65 -1.59
N PRO A 240 0.99 -15.32 -0.57
CA PRO A 240 1.02 -16.78 -0.48
C PRO A 240 0.14 -17.47 -1.56
N PHE A 241 -0.59 -16.69 -2.34
CA PHE A 241 -1.38 -17.19 -3.47
C PHE A 241 -0.57 -17.32 -4.76
N ILE A 242 0.63 -16.73 -4.85
CA ILE A 242 1.54 -16.86 -5.99
C ILE A 242 2.01 -18.32 -6.09
N GLY A 243 1.84 -18.91 -7.28
CA GLY A 243 2.22 -20.31 -7.54
C GLY A 243 1.31 -21.36 -6.90
N ARG A 244 0.21 -20.95 -6.26
CA ARG A 244 -0.77 -21.89 -5.70
C ARG A 244 -1.60 -22.51 -6.82
N THR A 245 -1.77 -23.83 -6.79
CA THR A 245 -2.56 -24.59 -7.79
C THR A 245 -3.80 -25.23 -7.18
N GLU A 246 -3.91 -25.26 -5.86
CA GLU A 246 -5.01 -25.90 -5.13
C GLU A 246 -6.07 -24.87 -4.71
N PRO A 247 -7.34 -25.27 -4.60
CA PRO A 247 -8.39 -24.40 -4.10
C PRO A 247 -8.07 -23.83 -2.72
N TRP A 248 -8.53 -22.61 -2.47
CA TRP A 248 -8.44 -21.99 -1.15
C TRP A 248 -9.70 -22.30 -0.33
N ASP A 249 -9.52 -22.69 0.92
CA ASP A 249 -10.63 -22.75 1.86
C ASP A 249 -10.88 -21.34 2.44
N PHE A 250 -11.93 -20.70 1.96
CA PHE A 250 -12.28 -19.34 2.37
C PHE A 250 -12.68 -19.24 3.85
N TRP A 251 -13.17 -20.35 4.42
CA TRP A 251 -13.60 -20.40 5.81
C TRP A 251 -12.45 -20.39 6.83
N GLN A 252 -11.25 -20.80 6.42
CA GLN A 252 -10.07 -20.69 7.30
C GLN A 252 -9.59 -19.25 7.48
N GLY A 253 -10.12 -18.31 6.67
CA GLY A 253 -9.71 -16.91 6.64
C GLY A 253 -8.74 -16.59 5.51
N ILE A 254 -8.39 -15.32 5.39
CA ILE A 254 -7.54 -14.78 4.34
C ILE A 254 -6.24 -14.28 4.99
N PRO A 255 -5.06 -14.70 4.53
CA PRO A 255 -3.79 -14.13 4.98
C PRO A 255 -3.70 -12.68 4.47
N ALA A 256 -3.90 -11.72 5.36
CA ALA A 256 -3.95 -10.30 5.04
C ALA A 256 -2.56 -9.70 4.82
N GLY A 257 -1.57 -10.14 5.60
CA GLY A 257 -0.22 -9.63 5.55
C GLY A 257 0.64 -10.11 6.71
N VAL A 258 1.75 -9.43 6.92
CA VAL A 258 2.74 -9.78 7.94
C VAL A 258 2.86 -8.64 8.95
N ASN A 259 2.75 -8.96 10.22
CA ASN A 259 2.90 -8.02 11.32
C ASN A 259 4.39 -7.70 11.62
N GLY A 260 4.61 -6.79 12.54
CA GLY A 260 5.96 -6.36 12.90
C GLY A 260 6.87 -7.45 13.50
N ARG A 261 6.30 -8.52 14.01
CA ARG A 261 7.02 -9.69 14.55
C ARG A 261 7.27 -10.78 13.51
N GLY A 262 6.79 -10.60 12.27
CA GLY A 262 6.91 -11.59 11.20
C GLY A 262 5.77 -12.62 11.17
N GLY A 263 4.78 -12.49 12.05
CA GLY A 263 3.58 -13.33 12.08
C GLY A 263 2.59 -12.94 10.99
N VAL A 264 1.82 -13.93 10.51
CA VAL A 264 0.75 -13.70 9.55
C VAL A 264 -0.48 -13.17 10.27
N GLU A 265 -1.01 -12.06 9.77
CA GLU A 265 -2.30 -11.53 10.20
C GLU A 265 -3.41 -12.10 9.30
N TRP A 266 -4.45 -12.57 9.95
CA TRP A 266 -5.56 -13.24 9.28
C TRP A 266 -6.82 -12.38 9.30
N LEU A 267 -7.53 -12.36 8.17
CA LEU A 267 -8.81 -11.70 8.00
C LEU A 267 -9.93 -12.74 7.84
N ARG A 268 -10.89 -12.76 8.75
CA ARG A 268 -12.02 -13.71 8.74
C ARG A 268 -13.29 -13.01 8.25
N LEU A 269 -13.42 -12.88 6.93
CA LEU A 269 -14.58 -12.21 6.32
C LEU A 269 -15.88 -12.96 6.51
N VAL A 270 -15.85 -14.26 6.71
CA VAL A 270 -17.07 -15.08 6.94
C VAL A 270 -17.83 -14.69 8.21
N ASP A 271 -17.19 -13.95 9.11
CA ASP A 271 -17.77 -13.54 10.39
C ASP A 271 -18.31 -12.09 10.35
N ALA A 272 -17.86 -11.24 9.40
CA ALA A 272 -18.19 -9.83 9.39
C ALA A 272 -17.90 -9.12 8.06
N SER A 273 -18.50 -7.95 7.87
CA SER A 273 -18.20 -7.04 6.76
C SER A 273 -16.99 -6.16 7.05
N LEU A 274 -16.25 -5.80 6.00
CA LEU A 274 -14.96 -5.09 6.08
C LEU A 274 -15.04 -3.70 5.44
N ILE A 275 -14.43 -2.73 6.11
CA ILE A 275 -14.06 -1.43 5.53
C ILE A 275 -12.55 -1.36 5.35
N VAL A 276 -12.09 -1.07 4.12
CA VAL A 276 -10.68 -0.78 3.81
C VAL A 276 -10.58 0.67 3.34
N ALA A 277 -9.87 1.51 4.09
CA ALA A 277 -9.76 2.92 3.72
C ALA A 277 -8.36 3.48 3.94
N GLY A 278 -8.00 4.52 3.17
CA GLY A 278 -6.70 5.19 3.27
C GLY A 278 -6.44 6.10 2.09
N GLU A 279 -5.40 6.91 2.20
CA GLU A 279 -4.98 7.85 1.15
C GLU A 279 -4.66 7.16 -0.19
N PRO A 280 -4.70 7.91 -1.30
CA PRO A 280 -4.17 7.44 -2.58
C PRO A 280 -2.73 6.91 -2.43
N ARG A 281 -2.43 5.82 -3.12
CA ARG A 281 -1.11 5.15 -3.10
C ARG A 281 -0.67 4.59 -1.73
N ALA A 282 -1.57 4.48 -0.74
CA ALA A 282 -1.29 3.85 0.54
C ALA A 282 -1.19 2.31 0.48
N GLY A 283 -1.70 1.68 -0.59
CA GLY A 283 -1.68 0.22 -0.78
C GLY A 283 -3.06 -0.45 -0.69
N LYS A 284 -4.16 0.32 -0.68
CA LYS A 284 -5.54 -0.17 -0.61
C LYS A 284 -5.83 -1.24 -1.69
N SER A 285 -5.49 -0.96 -2.97
CA SER A 285 -5.73 -1.91 -4.08
C SER A 285 -5.00 -3.23 -3.88
N ALA A 286 -3.77 -3.22 -3.32
CA ALA A 286 -3.03 -4.43 -3.01
C ALA A 286 -3.74 -5.27 -1.93
N ALA A 287 -4.24 -4.63 -0.86
CA ALA A 287 -5.01 -5.28 0.19
C ALA A 287 -6.31 -5.91 -0.37
N VAL A 288 -7.06 -5.16 -1.19
CA VAL A 288 -8.30 -5.65 -1.83
C VAL A 288 -7.99 -6.79 -2.82
N ASN A 289 -6.92 -6.69 -3.61
CA ASN A 289 -6.52 -7.77 -4.53
C ASN A 289 -6.11 -9.05 -3.78
N GLY A 290 -5.54 -8.96 -2.58
CA GLY A 290 -5.29 -10.12 -1.72
C GLY A 290 -6.60 -10.82 -1.31
N ILE A 291 -7.64 -10.06 -0.97
CA ILE A 291 -8.97 -10.58 -0.64
C ILE A 291 -9.60 -11.24 -1.88
N LEU A 292 -9.54 -10.54 -3.02
CA LEU A 292 -10.07 -11.05 -4.28
C LEU A 292 -9.36 -12.32 -4.75
N ALA A 293 -8.04 -12.44 -4.54
CA ALA A 293 -7.28 -13.64 -4.85
C ALA A 293 -7.76 -14.85 -4.02
N ALA A 294 -7.96 -14.66 -2.71
CA ALA A 294 -8.51 -15.72 -1.85
C ALA A 294 -9.91 -16.16 -2.30
N ALA A 295 -10.79 -15.19 -2.57
CA ALA A 295 -12.14 -15.48 -3.05
C ALA A 295 -12.14 -16.13 -4.44
N ALA A 296 -11.27 -15.69 -5.33
CA ALA A 296 -11.14 -16.23 -6.68
C ALA A 296 -10.71 -17.71 -6.68
N LEU A 297 -9.72 -18.04 -5.84
CA LEU A 297 -9.22 -19.40 -5.67
C LEU A 297 -10.19 -20.33 -4.89
N ALA A 298 -11.28 -19.79 -4.33
CA ALA A 298 -12.31 -20.55 -3.64
C ALA A 298 -13.54 -20.75 -4.54
N PRO A 299 -13.72 -21.91 -5.19
CA PRO A 299 -14.87 -22.15 -6.09
C PRO A 299 -16.25 -22.00 -5.45
N THR A 300 -16.34 -22.12 -4.12
CA THR A 300 -17.56 -21.97 -3.30
C THR A 300 -17.88 -20.51 -2.94
N VAL A 301 -17.14 -19.53 -3.49
CA VAL A 301 -17.39 -18.11 -3.27
C VAL A 301 -17.81 -17.45 -4.59
N ARG A 302 -18.97 -16.84 -4.61
CA ARG A 302 -19.45 -16.03 -5.74
C ARG A 302 -19.00 -14.59 -5.56
N MET A 303 -18.32 -14.07 -6.56
CA MET A 303 -17.68 -12.73 -6.48
C MET A 303 -18.49 -11.71 -7.26
N HIS A 304 -18.72 -10.54 -6.64
CA HIS A 304 -19.40 -9.40 -7.26
C HIS A 304 -18.54 -8.14 -7.08
N LEU A 305 -18.05 -7.58 -8.20
CA LEU A 305 -17.12 -6.47 -8.23
C LEU A 305 -17.81 -5.19 -8.69
N TRP A 306 -17.71 -4.13 -7.91
CA TRP A 306 -18.29 -2.82 -8.20
C TRP A 306 -17.19 -1.76 -8.15
N ASP A 307 -16.69 -1.37 -9.33
CA ASP A 307 -15.56 -0.45 -9.48
C ASP A 307 -16.07 0.99 -9.65
N GLY A 308 -16.21 1.74 -8.55
CA GLY A 308 -16.59 3.15 -8.55
C GLY A 308 -15.50 4.10 -9.05
N LYS A 309 -14.24 3.65 -9.04
CA LYS A 309 -13.11 4.40 -9.60
C LYS A 309 -13.06 4.32 -11.14
N GLY A 310 -13.42 3.16 -11.71
CA GLY A 310 -13.38 2.94 -13.15
C GLY A 310 -11.98 2.67 -13.73
N ALA A 311 -10.94 2.64 -12.88
CA ALA A 311 -9.53 2.56 -13.30
C ALA A 311 -9.10 1.16 -13.77
N GLY A 312 -9.89 0.13 -13.50
CA GLY A 312 -9.58 -1.24 -13.91
C GLY A 312 -8.56 -1.96 -13.04
N ASP A 313 -8.31 -1.50 -11.83
CA ASP A 313 -7.40 -2.11 -10.85
C ASP A 313 -7.72 -3.60 -10.59
N HIS A 314 -8.96 -4.02 -10.84
CA HIS A 314 -9.46 -5.39 -10.63
C HIS A 314 -9.74 -6.14 -11.94
N ARG A 315 -9.19 -5.70 -13.08
CA ARG A 315 -9.44 -6.28 -14.42
C ARG A 315 -9.18 -7.79 -14.50
N PRO A 316 -8.12 -8.37 -13.92
CA PRO A 316 -7.87 -9.81 -14.01
C PRO A 316 -8.99 -10.67 -13.44
N TRP A 317 -9.71 -10.17 -12.41
CA TRP A 317 -10.78 -10.91 -11.75
C TRP A 317 -12.12 -10.94 -12.48
N ARG A 318 -12.33 -10.09 -13.51
CA ARG A 318 -13.62 -9.94 -14.20
C ARG A 318 -14.09 -11.23 -14.87
N ARG A 319 -13.18 -12.04 -15.40
CA ARG A 319 -13.51 -13.30 -16.08
C ARG A 319 -14.09 -14.37 -15.15
N ILE A 320 -13.89 -14.22 -13.84
CA ILE A 320 -14.32 -15.17 -12.81
C ILE A 320 -15.36 -14.57 -11.84
N ALA A 321 -15.58 -13.26 -11.93
CA ALA A 321 -16.60 -12.58 -11.14
C ALA A 321 -18.00 -12.83 -11.72
N HIS A 322 -18.98 -13.09 -10.85
CA HIS A 322 -20.39 -13.29 -11.21
C HIS A 322 -21.08 -11.96 -11.57
N THR A 323 -20.52 -10.85 -11.14
CA THR A 323 -20.87 -9.48 -11.53
C THR A 323 -19.60 -8.65 -11.54
N ALA A 324 -19.39 -7.85 -12.58
CA ALA A 324 -18.24 -6.93 -12.67
C ALA A 324 -18.64 -5.65 -13.38
N GLU A 325 -19.04 -4.66 -12.62
CA GLU A 325 -19.62 -3.40 -13.09
C GLU A 325 -18.74 -2.21 -12.72
N LYS A 326 -18.75 -1.20 -13.58
CA LYS A 326 -18.08 0.08 -13.35
C LYS A 326 -19.11 1.19 -13.24
N ARG A 327 -18.97 2.05 -12.21
CA ARG A 327 -19.72 3.30 -12.06
C ARG A 327 -21.23 3.17 -12.31
N ASN A 328 -21.82 2.05 -11.97
CA ASN A 328 -23.25 1.76 -12.13
C ASN A 328 -23.94 1.75 -10.76
N ALA A 329 -24.35 2.91 -10.26
CA ALA A 329 -24.97 3.01 -8.93
C ALA A 329 -26.37 2.39 -8.88
N GLN A 330 -27.15 2.51 -9.96
CA GLN A 330 -28.48 1.87 -10.04
C GLN A 330 -28.34 0.34 -10.09
N GLY A 331 -27.36 -0.16 -10.83
CA GLY A 331 -27.04 -1.58 -10.87
C GLY A 331 -26.59 -2.12 -9.51
N LEU A 332 -25.74 -1.34 -8.77
CA LEU A 332 -25.34 -1.72 -7.42
C LEU A 332 -26.55 -1.82 -6.48
N LEU A 333 -27.47 -0.85 -6.52
CA LEU A 333 -28.69 -0.91 -5.71
C LEU A 333 -29.51 -2.16 -6.02
N ALA A 334 -29.72 -2.46 -7.30
CA ALA A 334 -30.43 -3.67 -7.74
C ALA A 334 -29.74 -4.95 -7.26
N HIS A 335 -28.39 -4.99 -7.32
CA HIS A 335 -27.59 -6.09 -6.81
C HIS A 335 -27.73 -6.25 -5.30
N LEU A 336 -27.62 -5.17 -4.53
CA LEU A 336 -27.75 -5.22 -3.07
C LEU A 336 -29.15 -5.71 -2.65
N LYS A 337 -30.22 -5.28 -3.32
CA LYS A 337 -31.58 -5.81 -3.10
C LYS A 337 -31.68 -7.31 -3.41
N LYS A 338 -30.97 -7.79 -4.45
CA LYS A 338 -30.86 -9.23 -4.74
C LYS A 338 -30.11 -9.97 -3.64
N MET A 339 -29.04 -9.40 -3.09
CA MET A 339 -28.29 -9.99 -1.96
C MET A 339 -29.13 -10.04 -0.69
N GLN A 340 -29.95 -9.02 -0.41
CA GLN A 340 -30.93 -9.05 0.70
C GLN A 340 -31.93 -10.20 0.51
N ALA A 341 -32.50 -10.36 -0.68
CA ALA A 341 -33.41 -11.47 -0.96
C ALA A 341 -32.73 -12.84 -0.84
N GLN A 342 -31.43 -12.94 -1.23
CA GLN A 342 -30.65 -14.17 -1.02
C GLN A 342 -30.45 -14.45 0.47
N MET A 343 -30.15 -13.43 1.25
CA MET A 343 -29.97 -13.51 2.71
C MET A 343 -31.25 -14.05 3.39
N GLU A 344 -32.42 -13.51 3.05
CA GLU A 344 -33.70 -14.00 3.59
C GLU A 344 -33.92 -15.48 3.23
N ARG A 345 -33.69 -15.87 1.98
CA ARG A 345 -33.80 -17.28 1.57
C ARG A 345 -32.89 -18.21 2.36
N VAL A 346 -31.67 -17.76 2.68
CA VAL A 346 -30.76 -18.57 3.48
C VAL A 346 -31.27 -18.70 4.92
N PHE A 347 -31.84 -17.64 5.51
CA PHE A 347 -32.44 -17.70 6.83
C PHE A 347 -33.63 -18.66 6.87
N ASP A 348 -34.53 -18.60 5.88
CA ASP A 348 -35.64 -19.55 5.75
C ASP A 348 -35.13 -21.01 5.70
N MET A 349 -34.08 -21.29 4.89
CA MET A 349 -33.48 -22.63 4.82
C MET A 349 -32.83 -23.07 6.12
N LEU A 350 -32.20 -22.16 6.87
CA LEU A 350 -31.61 -22.45 8.18
C LEU A 350 -32.70 -22.77 9.21
N ASP A 351 -33.81 -22.05 9.18
CA ASP A 351 -34.98 -22.32 10.04
C ASP A 351 -35.62 -23.68 9.72
N GLU A 352 -35.74 -24.04 8.44
CA GLU A 352 -36.25 -25.36 8.02
C GLU A 352 -35.37 -26.52 8.52
N VAL A 353 -34.05 -26.34 8.51
CA VAL A 353 -33.09 -27.35 9.02
C VAL A 353 -33.18 -27.47 10.55
N GLY A 354 -33.62 -26.41 11.24
CA GLY A 354 -33.71 -26.38 12.71
C GLY A 354 -32.35 -26.49 13.41
N GLY A 355 -31.28 -26.03 12.76
CA GLY A 355 -29.90 -26.14 13.19
C GLY A 355 -29.30 -24.80 13.69
N PRO A 356 -28.04 -24.54 13.43
CA PRO A 356 -27.37 -23.27 13.78
C PRO A 356 -28.05 -22.09 13.11
N THR A 357 -28.08 -20.95 13.80
CA THR A 357 -28.65 -19.68 13.30
C THR A 357 -27.76 -18.96 12.29
N ARG A 358 -26.65 -19.58 11.91
CA ARG A 358 -25.68 -19.06 10.93
C ARG A 358 -25.15 -20.15 10.02
N LEU A 359 -24.80 -19.77 8.83
CA LEU A 359 -24.21 -20.66 7.83
C LEU A 359 -22.84 -21.18 8.29
N THR A 360 -22.58 -22.45 8.04
CA THR A 360 -21.31 -23.13 8.32
C THR A 360 -20.81 -23.82 7.05
N PRO A 361 -19.53 -24.23 6.96
CA PRO A 361 -19.03 -24.98 5.81
C PRO A 361 -19.83 -26.26 5.51
N ASP A 362 -20.30 -26.95 6.55
CA ASP A 362 -21.09 -28.15 6.42
C ASP A 362 -22.50 -27.87 5.87
N LEU A 363 -23.15 -26.82 6.38
CA LEU A 363 -24.43 -26.36 5.87
C LEU A 363 -24.34 -25.84 4.43
N CYS A 364 -23.27 -25.12 4.07
CA CYS A 364 -23.03 -24.74 2.69
C CYS A 364 -23.05 -25.94 1.75
N ARG A 365 -22.33 -27.01 2.11
CA ARG A 365 -22.29 -28.24 1.31
C ARG A 365 -23.64 -28.96 1.30
N GLN A 366 -24.30 -29.05 2.45
CA GLN A 366 -25.59 -29.75 2.61
C GLN A 366 -26.70 -29.06 1.80
N LEU A 367 -26.74 -27.72 1.84
CA LEU A 367 -27.81 -26.92 1.24
C LEU A 367 -27.47 -26.44 -0.17
N GLY A 368 -26.25 -26.69 -0.66
CA GLY A 368 -25.79 -26.21 -1.96
C GLY A 368 -25.69 -24.67 -2.04
N ILE A 369 -25.31 -24.02 -0.93
CA ILE A 369 -25.22 -22.56 -0.82
C ILE A 369 -23.77 -22.13 -0.95
N ASP A 370 -23.49 -21.22 -1.89
CA ASP A 370 -22.22 -20.54 -2.00
C ASP A 370 -22.18 -19.27 -1.15
N VAL A 371 -20.98 -18.86 -0.72
CA VAL A 371 -20.76 -17.56 -0.09
C VAL A 371 -20.83 -16.47 -1.16
N GLU A 372 -21.62 -15.44 -0.92
CA GLU A 372 -21.74 -14.27 -1.80
C GLU A 372 -20.83 -13.14 -1.30
N LEU A 373 -19.79 -12.79 -2.05
CA LEU A 373 -18.86 -11.73 -1.69
C LEU A 373 -19.04 -10.52 -2.63
N THR A 374 -19.54 -9.43 -2.09
CA THR A 374 -19.65 -8.15 -2.80
C THR A 374 -18.51 -7.23 -2.40
N VAL A 375 -17.69 -6.81 -3.36
CA VAL A 375 -16.60 -5.85 -3.18
C VAL A 375 -16.95 -4.56 -3.91
N VAL A 376 -17.00 -3.46 -3.16
CA VAL A 376 -17.30 -2.12 -3.68
C VAL A 376 -16.04 -1.27 -3.55
N ASP A 377 -15.32 -1.07 -4.65
CA ASP A 377 -14.17 -0.15 -4.69
C ASP A 377 -14.64 1.27 -4.98
N GLU A 378 -14.04 2.24 -4.29
CA GLU A 378 -14.42 3.65 -4.21
C GLU A 378 -15.90 3.84 -3.86
N THR A 379 -16.27 3.35 -2.68
CA THR A 379 -17.62 3.42 -2.10
C THR A 379 -18.24 4.82 -2.18
N ARG A 380 -17.41 5.89 -2.09
CA ARG A 380 -17.86 7.28 -2.20
C ARG A 380 -18.68 7.53 -3.46
N TYR A 381 -18.26 7.00 -4.61
CA TYR A 381 -18.98 7.18 -5.87
C TYR A 381 -20.45 6.76 -5.74
N TYR A 382 -20.67 5.62 -5.12
CA TYR A 382 -22.02 5.05 -4.96
C TYR A 382 -22.87 5.76 -3.92
N VAL A 383 -22.29 6.05 -2.75
CA VAL A 383 -23.03 6.71 -1.65
C VAL A 383 -23.33 8.18 -1.93
N SER A 384 -22.59 8.83 -2.85
CA SER A 384 -22.86 10.20 -3.29
C SER A 384 -23.76 10.26 -4.52
N SER A 385 -24.25 9.13 -5.03
CA SER A 385 -25.15 9.05 -6.18
C SER A 385 -26.59 9.41 -5.79
N PRO A 386 -27.48 9.63 -6.75
CA PRO A 386 -28.92 9.83 -6.47
C PRO A 386 -29.58 8.67 -5.69
N TRP A 387 -29.04 7.47 -5.78
CA TRP A 387 -29.49 6.28 -5.05
C TRP A 387 -28.69 6.03 -3.76
N GLY A 388 -27.84 6.99 -3.36
CA GLY A 388 -26.87 6.82 -2.28
C GLY A 388 -27.51 6.46 -0.95
N GLU A 389 -28.66 7.06 -0.59
CA GLU A 389 -29.36 6.75 0.65
C GLU A 389 -29.87 5.31 0.69
N GLU A 390 -30.53 4.84 -0.39
CA GLU A 390 -31.03 3.47 -0.49
C GLU A 390 -29.86 2.45 -0.52
N ILE A 391 -28.76 2.78 -1.21
CA ILE A 391 -27.54 1.97 -1.24
C ILE A 391 -26.97 1.81 0.16
N VAL A 392 -26.85 2.90 0.93
CA VAL A 392 -26.34 2.88 2.30
C VAL A 392 -27.24 2.04 3.20
N GLU A 393 -28.57 2.17 3.09
CA GLU A 393 -29.52 1.36 3.87
C GLU A 393 -29.40 -0.14 3.56
N ALA A 394 -29.32 -0.51 2.28
CA ALA A 394 -29.12 -1.90 1.88
C ALA A 394 -27.75 -2.44 2.33
N MET A 395 -26.66 -1.64 2.22
CA MET A 395 -25.36 -2.02 2.75
C MET A 395 -25.35 -2.20 4.27
N VAL A 396 -26.05 -1.35 5.02
CA VAL A 396 -26.17 -1.45 6.49
C VAL A 396 -26.87 -2.75 6.88
N ASP A 397 -27.96 -3.10 6.22
CA ASP A 397 -28.67 -4.34 6.47
C ASP A 397 -27.82 -5.56 6.17
N ILE A 398 -27.18 -5.61 4.99
CA ILE A 398 -26.27 -6.71 4.60
C ILE A 398 -25.09 -6.78 5.57
N ALA A 399 -24.46 -5.65 5.91
CA ALA A 399 -23.31 -5.66 6.82
C ALA A 399 -23.68 -6.18 8.21
N SER A 400 -24.90 -5.94 8.67
CA SER A 400 -25.38 -6.35 10.00
C SER A 400 -25.76 -7.82 10.07
N ARG A 401 -26.47 -8.34 9.07
CA ARG A 401 -27.09 -9.68 9.10
C ARG A 401 -26.46 -10.65 8.10
N GLY A 402 -25.93 -10.13 7.00
CA GLY A 402 -25.41 -10.91 5.88
C GLY A 402 -24.38 -11.97 6.25
N PRO A 403 -23.40 -11.69 7.13
CA PRO A 403 -22.40 -12.67 7.52
C PRO A 403 -22.99 -13.99 8.06
N ALA A 404 -24.11 -13.91 8.78
CA ALA A 404 -24.80 -15.12 9.26
C ALA A 404 -25.40 -15.96 8.12
N ALA A 405 -25.73 -15.33 6.99
CA ALA A 405 -26.26 -15.97 5.78
C ALA A 405 -25.21 -16.18 4.68
N GLY A 406 -23.92 -15.97 4.96
CA GLY A 406 -22.85 -16.08 3.97
C GLY A 406 -22.85 -14.96 2.91
N VAL A 407 -23.53 -13.83 3.17
CA VAL A 407 -23.53 -12.64 2.29
C VAL A 407 -22.60 -11.59 2.88
N LEU A 408 -21.46 -11.40 2.23
CA LEU A 408 -20.33 -10.63 2.75
C LEU A 408 -20.12 -9.33 1.96
N LEU A 409 -19.71 -8.27 2.65
CA LEU A 409 -19.49 -6.96 2.06
C LEU A 409 -18.10 -6.44 2.38
N VAL A 410 -17.35 -6.04 1.34
CA VAL A 410 -16.07 -5.34 1.45
C VAL A 410 -16.22 -3.97 0.81
N LEU A 411 -16.04 -2.93 1.62
CA LEU A 411 -16.16 -1.53 1.22
C LEU A 411 -14.78 -0.89 1.19
N ALA A 412 -14.34 -0.45 0.02
CA ALA A 412 -13.05 0.21 -0.12
C ALA A 412 -13.23 1.67 -0.56
N THR A 413 -12.46 2.61 0.03
CA THR A 413 -12.50 4.02 -0.34
C THR A 413 -11.19 4.74 -0.05
N GLN A 414 -10.89 5.77 -0.85
CA GLN A 414 -9.77 6.68 -0.59
C GLN A 414 -10.20 7.87 0.30
N ARG A 415 -11.50 8.06 0.52
CA ARG A 415 -12.04 9.13 1.36
C ARG A 415 -12.46 8.60 2.72
N THR A 416 -11.73 9.00 3.74
CA THR A 416 -11.97 8.61 5.14
C THR A 416 -13.02 9.48 5.85
N THR A 417 -13.53 10.52 5.18
CA THR A 417 -14.56 11.42 5.69
C THR A 417 -15.95 10.76 5.70
N LYS A 418 -16.94 11.44 6.29
CA LYS A 418 -18.35 11.01 6.32
C LYS A 418 -18.94 10.77 4.91
N GLU A 419 -18.41 11.46 3.91
CA GLU A 419 -18.83 11.32 2.50
C GLU A 419 -18.38 10.02 1.87
N GLY A 420 -17.23 9.47 2.29
CA GLY A 420 -16.70 8.19 1.79
C GLY A 420 -17.19 6.99 2.57
N ILE A 421 -17.35 7.14 3.89
CA ILE A 421 -17.83 6.08 4.79
C ILE A 421 -18.91 6.67 5.71
N PRO A 422 -20.19 6.52 5.36
CA PRO A 422 -21.30 6.97 6.19
C PRO A 422 -21.24 6.40 7.61
N PRO A 423 -21.59 7.19 8.65
CA PRO A 423 -21.52 6.73 10.04
C PRO A 423 -22.35 5.46 10.32
N LYS A 424 -23.49 5.29 9.63
CA LYS A 424 -24.33 4.09 9.76
C LYS A 424 -23.55 2.81 9.37
N LEU A 425 -22.74 2.86 8.29
CA LEU A 425 -21.91 1.73 7.85
C LEU A 425 -20.77 1.42 8.81
N LYS A 426 -20.14 2.45 9.39
CA LYS A 426 -19.10 2.26 10.40
C LYS A 426 -19.60 1.54 11.64
N GLY A 427 -20.85 1.74 12.00
CA GLY A 427 -21.44 1.13 13.18
C GLY A 427 -21.66 -0.38 13.06
N VAL A 428 -21.77 -0.88 11.82
CA VAL A 428 -22.12 -2.28 11.53
C VAL A 428 -20.97 -3.10 10.93
N CYS A 429 -19.97 -2.47 10.34
CA CYS A 429 -18.77 -3.17 9.86
C CYS A 429 -17.78 -3.30 11.02
N SER A 430 -17.63 -4.52 11.56
CA SER A 430 -16.72 -4.77 12.68
C SER A 430 -15.27 -4.92 12.23
N LEU A 431 -15.01 -5.39 11.00
CA LEU A 431 -13.66 -5.45 10.44
C LEU A 431 -13.28 -4.11 9.80
N ARG A 432 -12.13 -3.58 10.17
CA ARG A 432 -11.66 -2.28 9.69
C ARG A 432 -10.18 -2.31 9.40
N TRP A 433 -9.82 -1.89 8.21
CA TRP A 433 -8.41 -1.83 7.77
C TRP A 433 -8.06 -0.40 7.35
N ALA A 434 -7.42 0.33 8.26
CA ALA A 434 -6.91 1.65 7.99
C ALA A 434 -5.51 1.55 7.37
N MET A 435 -5.43 1.77 6.07
CA MET A 435 -4.15 2.07 5.41
C MET A 435 -3.71 3.48 5.83
N ARG A 436 -2.49 3.92 5.46
CA ARG A 436 -2.04 5.26 5.84
C ARG A 436 -3.13 6.32 5.62
N CYS A 437 -3.37 7.13 6.65
CA CYS A 437 -4.32 8.23 6.68
C CYS A 437 -3.61 9.59 6.65
N ALA A 438 -4.34 10.66 6.29
CA ALA A 438 -3.80 12.02 6.24
C ALA A 438 -3.48 12.60 7.62
N ASP A 439 -4.34 12.31 8.58
CA ASP A 439 -4.27 12.78 9.96
C ASP A 439 -4.97 11.81 10.92
N SER A 440 -4.84 12.05 12.21
CA SER A 440 -5.44 11.24 13.27
C SER A 440 -6.98 11.25 13.24
N THR A 441 -7.60 12.32 12.72
CA THR A 441 -9.07 12.38 12.56
C THR A 441 -9.52 11.38 11.51
N ALA A 442 -8.79 11.31 10.39
CA ALA A 442 -9.02 10.35 9.32
C ALA A 442 -8.79 8.90 9.80
N SER A 443 -7.76 8.68 10.62
CA SER A 443 -7.50 7.38 11.26
C SER A 443 -8.66 6.95 12.16
N ASN A 444 -9.10 7.80 13.09
CA ASN A 444 -10.28 7.54 13.92
C ASN A 444 -11.57 7.37 13.09
N ALA A 445 -11.65 8.03 11.93
CA ALA A 445 -12.79 7.87 11.05
C ALA A 445 -12.90 6.46 10.46
N VAL A 446 -11.83 5.74 10.31
CA VAL A 446 -11.79 4.35 9.83
C VAL A 446 -11.83 3.37 11.00
N LEU A 447 -10.88 3.45 11.93
CA LEU A 447 -10.72 2.49 13.03
C LEU A 447 -11.78 2.63 14.12
N GLY A 448 -12.42 3.78 14.21
CA GLY A 448 -13.41 4.10 15.23
C GLY A 448 -12.95 5.16 16.21
N PRO A 449 -13.90 5.81 16.90
CA PRO A 449 -13.58 6.86 17.87
C PRO A 449 -12.76 6.30 19.02
N GLY A 450 -11.66 6.99 19.34
CA GLY A 450 -10.77 6.61 20.43
C GLY A 450 -9.60 5.69 20.05
N ALA A 451 -9.57 5.14 18.83
CA ALA A 451 -8.47 4.28 18.38
C ALA A 451 -7.11 4.96 18.47
N VAL A 452 -7.01 6.23 18.04
CA VAL A 452 -5.80 7.04 18.16
C VAL A 452 -5.41 7.23 19.63
N GLY A 453 -6.36 7.52 20.51
CA GLY A 453 -6.12 7.63 21.94
C GLY A 453 -5.68 6.31 22.60
N ALA A 454 -6.02 5.18 21.98
CA ALA A 454 -5.56 3.85 22.37
C ALA A 454 -4.19 3.46 21.77
N GLY A 455 -3.57 4.35 20.96
CA GLY A 455 -2.26 4.13 20.35
C GLY A 455 -2.30 3.59 18.90
N TYR A 456 -3.46 3.49 18.30
CA TYR A 456 -3.64 2.98 16.92
C TYR A 456 -3.88 4.14 15.95
N ASP A 457 -2.80 4.76 15.47
CA ASP A 457 -2.88 5.87 14.53
C ASP A 457 -2.28 5.51 13.17
N ALA A 458 -3.13 5.44 12.15
CA ALA A 458 -2.69 5.17 10.79
C ALA A 458 -2.07 6.40 10.10
N SER A 459 -2.15 7.59 10.69
CA SER A 459 -1.46 8.78 10.18
C SER A 459 0.04 8.77 10.47
N ASP A 460 0.48 7.98 11.48
CA ASP A 460 1.89 7.79 11.80
C ASP A 460 2.63 6.87 10.82
N ILE A 461 1.91 6.22 9.90
CA ILE A 461 2.52 5.35 8.90
C ILE A 461 3.30 6.19 7.89
N PRO A 462 4.64 5.99 7.77
CA PRO A 462 5.45 6.77 6.83
C PRO A 462 5.03 6.57 5.37
N ARG A 463 5.17 7.59 4.54
CA ARG A 463 4.86 7.51 3.10
C ARG A 463 5.67 6.44 2.33
N SER A 464 6.83 6.07 2.84
CA SER A 464 7.67 4.99 2.30
C SER A 464 7.09 3.59 2.53
N HIS A 465 6.14 3.45 3.47
CA HIS A 465 5.56 2.17 3.90
C HIS A 465 4.26 1.87 3.15
N ARG A 466 4.33 1.78 1.81
CA ARG A 466 3.17 1.39 1.00
C ARG A 466 2.71 -0.02 1.37
N GLY A 467 1.42 -0.23 1.48
CA GLY A 467 0.84 -1.51 1.89
C GLY A 467 0.83 -1.74 3.41
N VAL A 468 1.35 -0.79 4.20
CA VAL A 468 1.21 -0.86 5.66
C VAL A 468 -0.11 -0.24 6.08
N GLY A 469 -0.79 -0.90 7.01
CA GLY A 469 -2.04 -0.45 7.60
C GLY A 469 -2.20 -0.98 9.02
N ILE A 470 -3.27 -0.56 9.66
CA ILE A 470 -3.73 -1.07 10.94
C ILE A 470 -5.02 -1.83 10.69
N LEU A 471 -5.03 -3.10 11.01
CA LEU A 471 -6.19 -4.00 10.88
C LEU A 471 -6.80 -4.21 12.27
N ASP A 472 -8.06 -3.81 12.40
CA ASP A 472 -8.95 -4.20 13.48
C ASP A 472 -9.76 -5.42 12.99
N ALA A 473 -9.40 -6.59 13.49
CA ALA A 473 -9.92 -7.87 13.00
C ALA A 473 -11.01 -8.47 13.90
N ASP A 474 -11.66 -7.64 14.70
CA ASP A 474 -12.71 -8.03 15.65
C ASP A 474 -12.30 -9.18 16.61
N GLY A 475 -12.38 -8.92 17.90
CA GLY A 475 -12.00 -9.90 18.94
C GLY A 475 -10.53 -9.93 19.33
N ALA A 476 -9.66 -9.11 18.73
CA ALA A 476 -8.27 -8.89 19.10
C ALA A 476 -7.93 -7.40 19.10
N ASP A 477 -6.83 -7.00 19.76
CA ASP A 477 -6.33 -5.64 19.65
C ASP A 477 -5.89 -5.36 18.19
N PRO A 478 -6.14 -4.16 17.64
CA PRO A 478 -5.73 -3.80 16.29
C PRO A 478 -4.23 -4.01 16.05
N SER A 479 -3.88 -4.61 14.92
CA SER A 479 -2.51 -4.95 14.56
C SER A 479 -1.99 -4.11 13.41
N ARG A 480 -0.75 -3.60 13.52
CA ARG A 480 -0.05 -2.98 12.38
C ARG A 480 0.59 -4.08 11.55
N LEU A 481 0.24 -4.15 10.28
CA LEU A 481 0.76 -5.13 9.33
C LEU A 481 1.14 -4.48 8.00
N ARG A 482 1.98 -5.17 7.24
CA ARG A 482 2.15 -4.91 5.81
C ARG A 482 1.37 -5.95 5.02
N SER A 483 0.44 -5.50 4.16
CA SER A 483 -0.32 -6.39 3.29
C SER A 483 0.61 -7.22 2.41
N TYR A 484 0.21 -8.44 2.12
CA TYR A 484 0.81 -9.21 1.05
C TYR A 484 0.64 -8.48 -0.29
N PHE A 485 1.60 -8.67 -1.17
CA PHE A 485 1.66 -8.00 -2.45
C PHE A 485 1.50 -9.00 -3.59
N LEU A 486 0.60 -8.70 -4.49
CA LEU A 486 0.47 -9.27 -5.83
C LEU A 486 0.83 -8.17 -6.80
N ASP A 487 1.84 -8.38 -7.64
CA ASP A 487 2.30 -7.37 -8.59
C ASP A 487 1.24 -7.18 -9.67
N ASP A 488 0.70 -5.95 -9.75
CA ASP A 488 -0.32 -5.54 -10.71
C ASP A 488 0.28 -4.99 -12.03
N GLU A 489 1.55 -4.58 -12.00
CA GLU A 489 2.34 -4.20 -13.18
C GLU A 489 3.06 -5.41 -13.80
N GLY A 490 3.23 -6.51 -13.05
CA GLY A 490 3.81 -7.78 -13.48
C GLY A 490 2.76 -8.82 -13.87
N THR A 491 3.08 -10.10 -13.66
CA THR A 491 2.21 -11.23 -14.03
C THR A 491 1.46 -11.85 -12.86
N ASP A 492 1.84 -11.57 -11.61
CA ASP A 492 1.31 -12.26 -10.42
C ASP A 492 -0.21 -12.29 -10.37
N LEU A 493 -0.85 -11.12 -10.56
CA LEU A 493 -2.31 -10.99 -10.55
C LEU A 493 -2.97 -11.80 -11.67
N VAL A 494 -2.38 -11.75 -12.87
CA VAL A 494 -2.88 -12.46 -14.06
C VAL A 494 -2.71 -13.96 -13.88
N ASP A 495 -1.56 -14.40 -13.35
CA ASP A 495 -1.25 -15.82 -13.14
C ASP A 495 -2.19 -16.44 -12.09
N VAL A 496 -2.40 -15.76 -10.96
CA VAL A 496 -3.35 -16.21 -9.93
C VAL A 496 -4.78 -16.25 -10.48
N ALA A 497 -5.18 -15.25 -11.27
CA ALA A 497 -6.51 -15.23 -11.90
C ALA A 497 -6.68 -16.37 -12.92
N ALA A 498 -5.63 -16.71 -13.67
CA ALA A 498 -5.65 -17.83 -14.59
C ALA A 498 -5.83 -19.18 -13.86
N VAL A 499 -5.09 -19.41 -12.79
CA VAL A 499 -5.28 -20.60 -11.94
C VAL A 499 -6.69 -20.65 -11.35
N ALA A 500 -7.19 -19.54 -10.82
CA ALA A 500 -8.55 -19.45 -10.27
C ALA A 500 -9.62 -19.76 -11.32
N TYR A 501 -9.42 -19.30 -12.56
CA TYR A 501 -10.30 -19.62 -13.68
C TYR A 501 -10.35 -21.13 -13.93
N GLU A 502 -9.21 -21.81 -14.00
CA GLU A 502 -9.15 -23.25 -14.24
C GLU A 502 -9.77 -24.06 -13.08
N LEU A 503 -9.52 -23.67 -11.81
CA LEU A 503 -10.14 -24.30 -10.65
C LEU A 503 -11.67 -24.18 -10.69
N ARG A 504 -12.20 -23.00 -11.02
CA ARG A 504 -13.64 -22.76 -11.15
C ARG A 504 -14.26 -23.46 -12.34
N ARG A 505 -13.52 -23.53 -13.45
CA ARG A 505 -13.95 -24.30 -14.63
C ARG A 505 -14.09 -25.79 -14.28
N ALA A 506 -13.11 -26.36 -13.61
CA ALA A 506 -13.13 -27.74 -13.17
C ALA A 506 -14.26 -28.02 -12.15
N ALA A 507 -14.56 -27.05 -11.28
CA ALA A 507 -15.65 -27.14 -10.31
C ALA A 507 -17.04 -26.82 -10.89
N GLY A 508 -17.13 -26.31 -12.13
CA GLY A 508 -18.40 -25.90 -12.74
C GLY A 508 -19.02 -24.64 -12.12
N THR A 509 -18.19 -23.78 -11.51
CA THR A 509 -18.62 -22.56 -10.78
C THR A 509 -18.20 -21.26 -11.47
N LEU A 510 -17.84 -21.33 -12.74
CA LEU A 510 -17.65 -20.11 -13.56
C LEU A 510 -19.00 -19.41 -13.77
N PRO A 511 -19.03 -18.08 -13.85
CA PRO A 511 -20.23 -17.36 -14.24
C PRO A 511 -20.66 -17.81 -15.66
N PRO A 512 -21.96 -17.76 -15.99
CA PRO A 512 -22.44 -17.99 -17.34
C PRO A 512 -21.70 -17.10 -18.34
N ALA A 513 -21.35 -17.65 -19.50
CA ALA A 513 -20.51 -16.99 -20.53
C ALA A 513 -21.11 -15.69 -21.14
N GLU A 514 -22.32 -15.31 -20.78
CA GLU A 514 -23.06 -14.16 -21.33
C GLU A 514 -22.94 -12.85 -20.53
N GLN A 515 -22.02 -12.76 -19.58
CA GLN A 515 -21.69 -11.43 -19.06
C GLN A 515 -20.51 -10.83 -19.85
N GLU A 516 -20.72 -10.47 -21.14
CA GLU A 516 -20.06 -9.27 -21.63
C GLU A 516 -20.33 -8.18 -20.61
N VAL A 517 -19.26 -7.66 -20.02
CA VAL A 517 -19.33 -6.50 -19.12
C VAL A 517 -20.15 -5.46 -19.88
N ALA A 518 -21.38 -5.21 -19.46
CA ALA A 518 -22.15 -4.12 -20.03
C ALA A 518 -21.26 -2.88 -19.90
N ALA A 519 -20.87 -2.32 -21.04
CA ALA A 519 -20.11 -1.09 -21.07
C ALA A 519 -20.88 -0.06 -20.24
N ASP A 520 -20.19 0.78 -19.47
CA ASP A 520 -20.86 1.88 -18.78
C ASP A 520 -21.75 2.57 -19.81
N PRO A 521 -23.08 2.67 -19.59
CA PRO A 521 -23.95 3.30 -20.57
C PRO A 521 -23.47 4.71 -20.97
N ALA A 522 -22.73 5.42 -20.12
CA ALA A 522 -22.12 6.70 -20.44
C ALA A 522 -20.86 6.54 -21.32
N GLU A 523 -20.04 5.48 -21.10
CA GLU A 523 -18.92 5.12 -22.00
C GLU A 523 -19.44 4.70 -23.39
N GLU A 524 -20.56 3.96 -23.43
CA GLU A 524 -21.21 3.57 -24.68
C GLU A 524 -21.70 4.79 -25.46
N ILE A 525 -22.29 5.78 -24.77
CA ILE A 525 -22.70 7.05 -25.37
C ILE A 525 -21.49 7.82 -25.92
N LEU A 526 -20.38 7.90 -25.16
CA LEU A 526 -19.16 8.57 -25.61
C LEU A 526 -18.54 7.85 -26.81
N ALA A 527 -18.47 6.52 -26.78
CA ALA A 527 -17.95 5.70 -27.86
C ALA A 527 -18.77 5.86 -29.15
N ALA A 528 -20.12 5.95 -29.04
CA ALA A 528 -21.01 6.14 -30.18
C ALA A 528 -20.84 7.51 -30.87
N MET A 529 -20.31 8.52 -30.17
CA MET A 529 -19.95 9.82 -30.77
C MET A 529 -18.72 9.72 -31.69
N GLY A 530 -17.92 8.65 -31.60
CA GLY A 530 -16.71 8.47 -32.41
C GLY A 530 -15.72 9.62 -32.21
N GLU A 531 -15.26 10.24 -33.30
CA GLU A 531 -14.37 11.42 -33.28
C GLU A 531 -15.13 12.76 -33.33
N ALA A 532 -16.47 12.72 -33.35
CA ALA A 532 -17.28 13.93 -33.50
C ALA A 532 -17.27 14.76 -32.20
N ASP A 533 -16.88 16.03 -32.27
CA ASP A 533 -16.92 16.97 -31.14
C ASP A 533 -18.35 17.24 -30.63
N ARG A 534 -19.34 17.09 -31.52
CA ARG A 534 -20.75 17.34 -31.24
C ARG A 534 -21.60 16.37 -32.05
N MET A 535 -22.70 15.90 -31.49
CA MET A 535 -23.64 15.03 -32.15
C MET A 535 -25.09 15.40 -31.78
N HIS A 536 -25.99 15.46 -32.77
CA HIS A 536 -27.40 15.64 -32.46
C HIS A 536 -27.97 14.40 -31.75
N THR A 537 -28.94 14.60 -30.88
CA THR A 537 -29.55 13.49 -30.11
C THR A 537 -30.12 12.39 -30.99
N GLY A 538 -30.68 12.75 -32.16
CA GLY A 538 -31.22 11.78 -33.14
C GLY A 538 -30.14 10.89 -33.70
N ASP A 539 -29.04 11.49 -34.16
CA ASP A 539 -27.90 10.77 -34.77
C ASP A 539 -27.20 9.88 -33.72
N LEU A 540 -27.15 10.37 -32.48
CA LEU A 540 -26.59 9.61 -31.33
C LEU A 540 -27.46 8.38 -30.99
N VAL A 541 -28.80 8.51 -31.07
CA VAL A 541 -29.71 7.37 -30.89
C VAL A 541 -29.53 6.34 -32.00
N GLU A 542 -29.35 6.80 -33.24
CA GLU A 542 -29.10 5.92 -34.39
C GLU A 542 -27.76 5.20 -34.27
N ALA A 543 -26.68 5.92 -33.86
CA ALA A 543 -25.36 5.35 -33.65
C ALA A 543 -25.31 4.32 -32.50
N LEU A 544 -26.12 4.50 -31.48
CA LEU A 544 -26.25 3.60 -30.32
C LEU A 544 -27.08 2.34 -30.66
N GLY A 545 -27.96 2.41 -31.67
CA GLY A 545 -28.71 1.27 -32.12
C GLY A 545 -29.96 0.89 -31.31
N PRO A 546 -30.50 -0.32 -31.54
CA PRO A 546 -31.74 -0.78 -30.92
C PRO A 546 -31.67 -0.80 -29.38
N GLY A 547 -32.70 -0.28 -28.73
CA GLY A 547 -32.77 -0.21 -27.26
C GLY A 547 -32.38 1.14 -26.68
N TRP A 548 -31.85 2.07 -27.48
CA TRP A 548 -31.58 3.44 -27.08
C TRP A 548 -32.65 4.40 -27.56
N SER A 549 -32.90 5.43 -26.77
CA SER A 549 -33.81 6.53 -27.09
C SER A 549 -33.28 7.84 -26.51
N ALA A 550 -33.75 8.97 -27.01
CA ALA A 550 -33.39 10.28 -26.46
C ALA A 550 -33.68 10.37 -24.94
N ALA A 551 -34.78 9.79 -24.48
CA ALA A 551 -35.15 9.73 -23.07
C ALA A 551 -34.17 8.89 -22.26
N ARG A 552 -33.72 7.75 -22.78
CA ARG A 552 -32.75 6.88 -22.11
C ARG A 552 -31.37 7.54 -22.03
N ILE A 553 -30.90 8.21 -23.09
CA ILE A 553 -29.65 8.98 -23.07
C ILE A 553 -29.73 10.07 -21.99
N ALA A 554 -30.81 10.85 -21.96
CA ALA A 554 -31.01 11.88 -20.96
C ALA A 554 -31.08 11.32 -19.53
N GLN A 555 -31.69 10.15 -19.33
CA GLN A 555 -31.77 9.47 -18.04
C GLN A 555 -30.37 8.99 -17.56
N VAL A 556 -29.56 8.42 -18.45
CA VAL A 556 -28.20 7.96 -18.16
C VAL A 556 -27.28 9.13 -17.79
N LEU A 557 -27.38 10.26 -18.50
CA LEU A 557 -26.50 11.42 -18.31
C LEU A 557 -26.98 12.40 -17.24
N LYS A 558 -28.27 12.36 -16.86
CA LYS A 558 -28.86 13.24 -15.84
C LYS A 558 -28.14 13.21 -14.48
N PRO A 559 -27.73 12.05 -13.94
CA PRO A 559 -27.01 11.99 -12.67
C PRO A 559 -25.68 12.75 -12.68
N TYR A 560 -25.10 12.93 -13.86
CA TYR A 560 -23.85 13.65 -14.08
C TYR A 560 -24.06 15.15 -14.38
N GLY A 561 -25.29 15.62 -14.34
CA GLY A 561 -25.63 17.02 -14.64
C GLY A 561 -25.57 17.36 -16.13
N ILE A 562 -25.45 16.36 -17.02
CA ILE A 562 -25.36 16.55 -18.45
C ILE A 562 -26.77 16.35 -19.05
N GLY A 563 -27.27 17.41 -19.68
CA GLY A 563 -28.52 17.39 -20.44
C GLY A 563 -28.30 17.74 -21.92
N PRO A 564 -29.29 17.45 -22.78
CA PRO A 564 -29.22 17.85 -24.18
C PRO A 564 -29.18 19.38 -24.30
N GLY A 565 -28.13 19.90 -24.93
CA GLY A 565 -27.95 21.32 -25.25
C GLY A 565 -28.21 21.61 -26.73
N GLN A 566 -28.34 22.90 -27.09
CA GLN A 566 -28.40 23.30 -28.50
C GLN A 566 -27.01 23.14 -29.12
N VAL A 567 -26.89 22.33 -30.16
CA VAL A 567 -25.65 22.15 -30.93
C VAL A 567 -25.91 22.44 -32.41
N VAL A 568 -24.97 23.16 -33.03
CA VAL A 568 -25.03 23.50 -34.46
C VAL A 568 -24.04 22.60 -35.18
N ILE A 569 -24.55 21.80 -36.14
CA ILE A 569 -23.76 20.93 -37.03
C ILE A 569 -24.24 21.20 -38.44
N ASP A 570 -23.35 21.52 -39.35
CA ASP A 570 -23.64 21.88 -40.77
C ASP A 570 -24.75 22.95 -40.94
N GLY A 571 -24.75 23.95 -40.03
CA GLY A 571 -25.74 25.02 -40.05
C GLY A 571 -27.11 24.65 -39.47
N ILE A 572 -27.32 23.41 -39.02
CA ILE A 572 -28.55 22.93 -38.41
C ILE A 572 -28.43 22.98 -36.90
N ASN A 573 -29.33 23.73 -36.25
CA ASN A 573 -29.38 23.85 -34.79
C ASN A 573 -30.45 22.90 -34.22
N ARG A 574 -30.01 21.89 -33.44
CA ARG A 574 -30.87 20.91 -32.76
C ARG A 574 -30.33 20.54 -31.40
N ASN A 575 -31.15 19.85 -30.60
CA ASN A 575 -30.70 19.26 -29.34
C ASN A 575 -29.64 18.18 -29.59
N GLY A 576 -28.57 18.21 -28.85
CA GLY A 576 -27.48 17.25 -28.92
C GLY A 576 -26.56 17.32 -27.73
N TYR A 577 -25.45 16.62 -27.84
CA TYR A 577 -24.45 16.50 -26.80
C TYR A 577 -23.07 16.91 -27.34
N ARG A 578 -22.19 17.38 -26.45
CA ARG A 578 -20.80 17.73 -26.77
C ARG A 578 -19.90 16.65 -26.21
N ARG A 579 -18.93 16.21 -26.99
CA ARG A 579 -17.94 15.22 -26.58
C ARG A 579 -17.17 15.68 -25.32
N ALA A 580 -16.76 16.94 -25.27
CA ALA A 580 -16.03 17.49 -24.13
C ALA A 580 -16.79 17.38 -22.79
N ASP A 581 -18.14 17.52 -22.81
CA ASP A 581 -18.95 17.38 -21.61
C ASP A 581 -18.98 15.92 -21.11
N LEU A 582 -18.93 14.95 -22.03
CA LEU A 582 -18.88 13.53 -21.72
C LEU A 582 -17.47 13.11 -21.32
N GLU A 583 -16.42 13.58 -21.99
CA GLU A 583 -15.03 13.32 -21.60
C GLU A 583 -14.68 13.88 -20.23
N ALA A 584 -15.27 15.02 -19.85
CA ALA A 584 -15.11 15.59 -18.52
C ALA A 584 -15.60 14.66 -17.39
N LEU A 585 -16.57 13.76 -17.68
CA LEU A 585 -17.02 12.74 -16.72
C LEU A 585 -15.89 11.76 -16.38
N PHE A 586 -15.02 11.47 -17.35
CA PHE A 586 -13.97 10.48 -17.24
C PHE A 586 -12.61 11.09 -16.87
N ALA A 587 -12.46 12.43 -17.07
CA ALA A 587 -11.24 13.18 -16.74
C ALA A 587 -11.20 13.69 -15.28
N ALA A 588 -12.34 13.82 -14.62
CA ALA A 588 -12.47 14.34 -13.25
C ALA A 588 -12.25 13.28 -12.15
N VAL A 589 -11.59 12.15 -12.48
CA VAL A 589 -11.35 11.02 -11.57
C VAL A 589 -9.87 10.76 -11.33
#